data_2360668e82e01c8c83e7ec6bc47a6d5d
#
_entry.id   2360668e82e01c8c83e7ec6bc47a6d5d
#
_cell.length_a   1.000
_cell.length_b   1.000
_cell.length_c   1.000
_cell.angle_alpha   90.00
_cell.angle_beta   90.00
_cell.angle_gamma   90.00
#
_symmetry.space_group_name_H-M   'P 1'
#
loop_
_entity.id
_entity.type
_entity.pdbx_description
1 polymer ?
#
loop_
_entity_poly.entity_id
_entity_poly.type
_entity_poly.pdbx_seq_one_letter_code
_entity_poly.pdbx_strand_id
1 'polypeptide(L)'
;MYTIFRGDFIMNNNLDIITDSGHEKIALVLKSLIVGIITSLVVILYRFALSCAEKIAFNIYEYISENKWAIPLWFLVLFIIAYIVGKLIDKEPYISGSGIPQIKAIIGGYIKNRPLSTIINKFIGGTLSILSGLSLGREGPSVQLGACTGDLISKFFNSSRLQRRLLISSGASAGLSAAFNAPLSGVLFCLEEIYKYFSPVVLLSATVAAVAADFISKHFFGLNPVFNFTSTTALPLKNYWLLLFLGVLLGVLGAFYNWATLLTQKLYGKLKVSTSTKLLIPFALAGILGLIFPVLLCGGHAALEEFSLSNTLLLLFLVFIGKLLFSIISFGSGAPGGIFFPLLIIGGSIGSIFGYICINSFGINETNFTSFIILSMAGYFTAIVRAPITGIILIIEMTGSFNHLLPLSIVSIIAYIVADLLDSAPIYDSLMENLLLKNNINEYHKNSKKKTIITNMVHYGSTIEKMAVKDLNLPENTLVVSINRGETSITPNGNTIIKAGDEILTMTDLKDEWKIRNLMDKLTEK
;
A
#
# COMPACT_ATOMS: atom_id res chain seq x y z
N MET A 1 -49.79 2.99 2.76
CA MET A 1 -48.99 1.92 2.12
C MET A 1 -47.52 2.41 2.02
N TYR A 2 -46.95 2.87 3.14
CA TYR A 2 -45.59 3.44 3.23
C TYR A 2 -45.00 3.20 4.64
N THR A 3 -45.15 1.93 5.13
CA THR A 3 -44.68 1.62 6.50
C THR A 3 -44.23 0.14 6.60
N ILE A 4 -43.51 -0.35 5.59
CA ILE A 4 -42.86 -1.66 5.67
C ILE A 4 -41.57 -1.56 4.87
N PHE A 5 -40.51 -1.01 5.45
CA PHE A 5 -39.08 -1.23 5.16
C PHE A 5 -38.24 -0.36 6.14
N ARG A 6 -38.51 -0.55 7.43
CA ARG A 6 -37.52 -0.28 8.46
C ARG A 6 -37.11 -1.63 9.05
N GLY A 7 -36.42 -2.41 8.26
CA GLY A 7 -35.58 -3.47 8.79
C GLY A 7 -34.34 -2.79 9.37
N ASP A 8 -34.32 -2.67 10.69
CA ASP A 8 -33.15 -2.22 11.43
C ASP A 8 -32.03 -3.24 11.20
N PHE A 9 -31.17 -2.96 10.25
CA PHE A 9 -29.88 -3.62 10.10
C PHE A 9 -29.02 -3.13 11.27
N ILE A 10 -29.20 -3.71 12.45
CA ILE A 10 -28.35 -3.48 13.61
C ILE A 10 -27.08 -4.31 13.40
N MET A 11 -26.18 -3.82 12.57
CA MET A 11 -24.77 -4.15 12.71
C MET A 11 -24.25 -3.42 13.94
N ASN A 12 -24.23 -4.10 15.08
CA ASN A 12 -23.65 -3.62 16.33
C ASN A 12 -22.12 -3.58 16.23
N ASN A 13 -21.60 -2.67 15.42
CA ASN A 13 -20.22 -2.23 15.54
C ASN A 13 -20.20 -0.98 16.40
N ASN A 14 -19.20 -0.82 17.26
CA ASN A 14 -18.95 0.45 17.98
C ASN A 14 -18.82 1.65 17.02
N LEU A 15 -18.72 1.42 15.71
CA LEU A 15 -18.80 2.40 14.63
C LEU A 15 -20.24 2.89 14.42
N ASP A 16 -21.25 2.03 14.57
CA ASP A 16 -22.66 2.38 14.32
C ASP A 16 -23.27 3.17 15.49
N ILE A 17 -22.80 2.95 16.72
CA ILE A 17 -23.27 3.67 17.91
C ILE A 17 -23.02 5.20 17.80
N ILE A 18 -21.91 5.60 17.13
CA ILE A 18 -21.59 7.03 16.93
C ILE A 18 -22.36 7.64 15.76
N THR A 19 -22.80 6.83 14.80
CA THR A 19 -23.43 7.32 13.58
C THR A 19 -24.96 7.30 13.63
N ASP A 20 -25.55 6.94 14.75
CA ASP A 20 -27.02 6.88 14.89
C ASP A 20 -27.68 8.27 14.95
N SER A 21 -26.93 9.33 15.26
CA SER A 21 -27.39 10.70 15.06
C SER A 21 -27.02 11.19 13.66
N GLY A 22 -28.01 11.58 12.85
CA GLY A 22 -27.76 12.14 11.50
C GLY A 22 -26.79 13.32 11.49
N HIS A 23 -26.71 14.08 12.59
CA HIS A 23 -25.77 15.20 12.78
C HIS A 23 -24.31 14.74 12.86
N GLU A 24 -24.01 13.61 13.48
CA GLU A 24 -22.62 13.10 13.57
C GLU A 24 -22.11 12.57 12.24
N LYS A 25 -22.98 11.95 11.43
CA LYS A 25 -22.63 11.51 10.07
C LYS A 25 -22.29 12.70 9.17
N ILE A 26 -23.12 13.75 9.21
CA ILE A 26 -22.88 14.98 8.43
C ILE A 26 -21.57 15.65 8.89
N ALA A 27 -21.34 15.76 10.19
CA ALA A 27 -20.09 16.32 10.71
C ALA A 27 -18.85 15.51 10.27
N LEU A 28 -18.92 14.18 10.24
CA LEU A 28 -17.85 13.32 9.73
C LEU A 28 -17.61 13.55 8.25
N VAL A 29 -18.67 13.64 7.43
CA VAL A 29 -18.58 13.92 5.99
C VAL A 29 -17.90 15.26 5.74
N LEU A 30 -18.29 16.32 6.45
CA LEU A 30 -17.67 17.65 6.33
C LEU A 30 -16.20 17.66 6.75
N LYS A 31 -15.86 16.97 7.85
CA LYS A 31 -14.46 16.81 8.27
C LYS A 31 -13.65 16.04 7.23
N SER A 32 -14.22 14.98 6.64
CA SER A 32 -13.57 14.19 5.59
C SER A 32 -13.35 14.98 4.30
N LEU A 33 -14.29 15.85 3.95
CA LEU A 33 -14.15 16.81 2.83
C LEU A 33 -12.94 17.73 3.06
N ILE A 34 -12.84 18.32 4.26
CA ILE A 34 -11.70 19.19 4.62
C ILE A 34 -10.38 18.40 4.57
N VAL A 35 -10.37 17.16 5.07
CA VAL A 35 -9.21 16.27 4.98
C VAL A 35 -8.83 16.06 3.52
N GLY A 36 -9.78 15.79 2.63
CA GLY A 36 -9.54 15.60 1.20
C GLY A 36 -8.90 16.83 0.55
N ILE A 37 -9.47 18.01 0.81
CA ILE A 37 -8.98 19.29 0.28
C ILE A 37 -7.53 19.56 0.73
N ILE A 38 -7.26 19.50 2.04
CA ILE A 38 -5.92 19.81 2.56
C ILE A 38 -4.90 18.76 2.14
N THR A 39 -5.29 17.48 2.19
CA THR A 39 -4.43 16.38 1.71
C THR A 39 -4.04 16.55 0.25
N SER A 40 -4.99 16.93 -0.61
CA SER A 40 -4.70 17.14 -2.04
C SER A 40 -3.65 18.22 -2.24
N LEU A 41 -3.74 19.35 -1.54
CA LEU A 41 -2.75 20.44 -1.63
C LEU A 41 -1.34 19.96 -1.21
N VAL A 42 -1.25 19.23 -0.11
CA VAL A 42 0.04 18.67 0.35
C VAL A 42 0.62 17.69 -0.67
N VAL A 43 -0.22 16.80 -1.22
CA VAL A 43 0.22 15.79 -2.19
C VAL A 43 0.54 16.42 -3.55
N ILE A 44 -0.21 17.42 -4.00
CA ILE A 44 0.10 18.17 -5.23
C ILE A 44 1.46 18.83 -5.12
N LEU A 45 1.74 19.53 -4.02
CA LEU A 45 3.07 20.12 -3.78
C LEU A 45 4.17 19.06 -3.78
N TYR A 46 3.90 17.90 -3.17
CA TYR A 46 4.84 16.78 -3.17
C TYR A 46 5.07 16.23 -4.58
N ARG A 47 4.02 16.04 -5.39
CA ARG A 47 4.13 15.62 -6.79
C ARG A 47 4.97 16.59 -7.62
N PHE A 48 4.75 17.91 -7.46
CA PHE A 48 5.58 18.92 -8.13
C PHE A 48 7.04 18.85 -7.72
N ALA A 49 7.31 18.75 -6.41
CA ALA A 49 8.67 18.62 -5.90
C ALA A 49 9.37 17.38 -6.44
N LEU A 50 8.68 16.23 -6.50
CA LEU A 50 9.23 15.00 -7.05
C LEU A 50 9.46 15.08 -8.56
N SER A 51 8.52 15.67 -9.32
CA SER A 51 8.68 15.85 -10.76
C SER A 51 9.85 16.78 -11.09
N CYS A 52 10.03 17.86 -10.32
CA CYS A 52 11.22 18.72 -10.44
C CYS A 52 12.50 17.97 -10.08
N ALA A 53 12.49 17.20 -8.97
CA ALA A 53 13.64 16.41 -8.55
C ALA A 53 14.05 15.36 -9.60
N GLU A 54 13.09 14.66 -10.18
CA GLU A 54 13.32 13.69 -11.25
C GLU A 54 13.93 14.35 -12.50
N LYS A 55 13.36 15.47 -12.98
CA LYS A 55 13.91 16.22 -14.10
C LYS A 55 15.32 16.71 -13.85
N ILE A 56 15.58 17.25 -12.64
CA ILE A 56 16.94 17.70 -12.26
C ILE A 56 17.90 16.52 -12.27
N ALA A 57 17.49 15.36 -11.72
CA ALA A 57 18.33 14.16 -11.72
C ALA A 57 18.72 13.75 -13.14
N PHE A 58 17.77 13.62 -14.06
CA PHE A 58 18.05 13.24 -15.46
C PHE A 58 18.94 14.28 -16.16
N ASN A 59 18.67 15.58 -16.02
CA ASN A 59 19.50 16.64 -16.59
C ASN A 59 20.96 16.61 -16.06
N ILE A 60 21.14 16.26 -14.75
CA ILE A 60 22.47 16.09 -14.17
C ILE A 60 23.19 14.91 -14.82
N TYR A 61 22.53 13.76 -14.98
CA TYR A 61 23.16 12.59 -15.61
C TYR A 61 23.47 12.84 -17.08
N GLU A 62 22.61 13.54 -17.82
CA GLU A 62 22.88 13.98 -19.17
C GLU A 62 24.12 14.88 -19.24
N TYR A 63 24.19 15.91 -18.39
CA TYR A 63 25.36 16.79 -18.30
C TYR A 63 26.66 16.02 -17.95
N ILE A 64 26.59 15.08 -17.01
CA ILE A 64 27.75 14.29 -16.59
C ILE A 64 28.20 13.32 -17.69
N SER A 65 27.31 12.82 -18.52
CA SER A 65 27.65 11.94 -19.65
C SER A 65 28.59 12.64 -20.63
N GLU A 66 28.40 13.95 -20.83
CA GLU A 66 29.24 14.80 -21.66
C GLU A 66 30.49 15.30 -20.91
N ASN A 67 30.38 15.54 -19.59
CA ASN A 67 31.40 16.14 -18.74
C ASN A 67 31.90 15.20 -17.65
N LYS A 68 32.73 14.21 -18.02
CA LYS A 68 33.20 13.16 -17.09
C LYS A 68 33.90 13.65 -15.83
N TRP A 69 34.50 14.88 -15.85
CA TRP A 69 35.13 15.49 -14.69
C TRP A 69 34.12 15.75 -13.55
N ALA A 70 32.83 15.88 -13.86
CA ALA A 70 31.78 16.13 -12.87
C ALA A 70 31.36 14.84 -12.10
N ILE A 71 31.78 13.64 -12.54
CA ILE A 71 31.45 12.37 -11.89
C ILE A 71 31.81 12.36 -10.39
N PRO A 72 33.07 12.65 -9.99
CA PRO A 72 33.41 12.64 -8.55
C PRO A 72 32.60 13.65 -7.73
N LEU A 73 32.33 14.83 -8.31
CA LEU A 73 31.52 15.85 -7.67
C LEU A 73 30.11 15.39 -7.44
N TRP A 74 29.50 14.71 -8.41
CA TRP A 74 28.15 14.14 -8.26
C TRP A 74 28.09 13.06 -7.18
N PHE A 75 29.06 12.15 -7.12
CA PHE A 75 29.13 11.17 -6.05
C PHE A 75 29.28 11.83 -4.67
N LEU A 76 30.05 12.91 -4.56
CA LEU A 76 30.15 13.69 -3.33
C LEU A 76 28.77 14.25 -2.92
N VAL A 77 28.02 14.82 -3.88
CA VAL A 77 26.67 15.34 -3.64
C VAL A 77 25.73 14.22 -3.20
N LEU A 78 25.76 13.06 -3.85
CA LEU A 78 24.96 11.89 -3.47
C LEU A 78 25.26 11.44 -2.03
N PHE A 79 26.51 11.45 -1.61
CA PHE A 79 26.90 11.08 -0.24
C PHE A 79 26.45 12.12 0.79
N ILE A 80 26.48 13.41 0.45
CA ILE A 80 25.94 14.48 1.30
C ILE A 80 24.42 14.29 1.44
N ILE A 81 23.71 14.03 0.34
CA ILE A 81 22.26 13.80 0.38
C ILE A 81 21.95 12.55 1.22
N ALA A 82 22.68 11.44 1.04
CA ALA A 82 22.52 10.22 1.84
C ALA A 82 22.71 10.50 3.35
N TYR A 83 23.68 11.34 3.70
CA TYR A 83 23.90 11.76 5.08
C TYR A 83 22.72 12.57 5.63
N ILE A 84 22.20 13.54 4.86
CA ILE A 84 21.06 14.37 5.25
C ILE A 84 19.81 13.49 5.44
N VAL A 85 19.50 12.62 4.47
CA VAL A 85 18.35 11.70 4.54
C VAL A 85 18.47 10.77 5.74
N GLY A 86 19.68 10.25 6.02
CA GLY A 86 19.94 9.44 7.21
C GLY A 86 19.63 10.19 8.51
N LYS A 87 20.04 11.45 8.62
CA LYS A 87 19.74 12.31 9.78
C LYS A 87 18.23 12.61 9.92
N LEU A 88 17.52 12.78 8.81
CA LEU A 88 16.06 12.93 8.84
C LEU A 88 15.36 11.67 9.37
N ILE A 89 15.83 10.47 8.97
CA ILE A 89 15.30 9.19 9.48
C ILE A 89 15.65 9.03 10.97
N ASP A 90 16.85 9.36 11.41
CA ASP A 90 17.23 9.29 12.83
C ASP A 90 16.35 10.21 13.68
N LYS A 91 15.99 11.41 13.16
CA LYS A 91 15.11 12.38 13.84
C LYS A 91 13.64 11.93 13.89
N GLU A 92 13.17 11.36 12.80
CA GLU A 92 11.78 10.87 12.65
C GLU A 92 11.78 9.47 12.02
N PRO A 93 11.93 8.39 12.82
CA PRO A 93 12.08 7.03 12.31
C PRO A 93 10.88 6.54 11.47
N TYR A 94 9.71 7.14 11.67
CA TYR A 94 8.49 6.74 10.95
C TYR A 94 8.42 7.23 9.49
N ILE A 95 9.40 8.02 9.02
CA ILE A 95 9.50 8.37 7.60
C ILE A 95 10.19 7.29 6.76
N SER A 96 10.83 6.29 7.39
CA SER A 96 11.54 5.22 6.70
C SER A 96 10.58 4.36 5.84
N GLY A 97 11.02 4.00 4.64
CA GLY A 97 10.26 3.16 3.70
C GLY A 97 8.98 3.83 3.15
N SER A 98 7.93 3.06 2.89
CA SER A 98 6.71 3.55 2.24
C SER A 98 5.84 4.45 3.11
N GLY A 99 5.70 4.17 4.39
CA GLY A 99 4.77 4.83 5.29
C GLY A 99 3.44 4.09 5.50
N ILE A 100 3.06 3.17 4.62
CA ILE A 100 1.82 2.39 4.74
C ILE A 100 1.83 1.50 5.99
N PRO A 101 2.90 0.73 6.30
CA PRO A 101 3.00 -0.05 7.53
C PRO A 101 2.84 0.82 8.78
N GLN A 102 3.41 2.03 8.77
CA GLN A 102 3.30 2.99 9.86
C GLN A 102 1.84 3.43 10.07
N ILE A 103 1.11 3.71 8.98
CA ILE A 103 -0.30 4.10 9.06
C ILE A 103 -1.16 2.96 9.61
N LYS A 104 -0.94 1.72 9.16
CA LYS A 104 -1.60 0.52 9.73
C LYS A 104 -1.35 0.42 11.23
N ALA A 105 -0.10 0.61 11.67
CA ALA A 105 0.26 0.59 13.08
C ALA A 105 -0.35 1.77 13.88
N ILE A 106 -0.51 2.96 13.29
CA ILE A 106 -1.17 4.12 13.92
C ILE A 106 -2.68 3.86 14.08
N ILE A 107 -3.36 3.37 13.04
CA ILE A 107 -4.79 3.04 13.07
C ILE A 107 -5.06 1.91 14.06
N GLY A 108 -4.19 0.90 14.10
CA GLY A 108 -4.21 -0.17 15.11
C GLY A 108 -3.96 0.32 16.54
N GLY A 109 -3.40 1.54 16.69
CA GLY A 109 -3.10 2.11 18.01
C GLY A 109 -1.76 1.67 18.60
N TYR A 110 -0.93 0.97 17.82
CA TYR A 110 0.37 0.44 18.25
C TYR A 110 1.43 1.53 18.41
N ILE A 111 1.37 2.58 17.58
CA ILE A 111 2.35 3.68 17.62
C ILE A 111 1.66 5.04 17.72
N LYS A 112 2.37 5.99 18.34
CA LYS A 112 1.91 7.40 18.41
C LYS A 112 2.42 8.15 17.20
N ASN A 113 1.53 8.84 16.51
CA ASN A 113 1.86 9.67 15.37
C ASN A 113 2.33 11.08 15.79
N ARG A 114 3.39 11.57 15.12
CA ARG A 114 3.85 12.97 15.16
C ARG A 114 3.59 13.61 13.79
N PRO A 115 2.33 13.92 13.46
CA PRO A 115 1.93 14.14 12.07
C PRO A 115 2.69 15.27 11.38
N LEU A 116 2.89 16.42 12.01
CA LEU A 116 3.60 17.55 11.40
C LEU A 116 5.09 17.23 11.14
N SER A 117 5.75 16.61 12.11
CA SER A 117 7.15 16.17 11.96
C SER A 117 7.27 15.15 10.81
N THR A 118 6.36 14.18 10.78
CA THR A 118 6.34 13.16 9.73
C THR A 118 6.09 13.76 8.34
N ILE A 119 5.13 14.70 8.20
CA ILE A 119 4.86 15.38 6.93
C ILE A 119 6.13 16.07 6.40
N ILE A 120 6.75 16.93 7.22
CA ILE A 120 7.91 17.72 6.79
C ILE A 120 9.11 16.82 6.44
N ASN A 121 9.47 15.90 7.35
CA ASN A 121 10.63 15.05 7.14
C ASN A 121 10.42 14.01 6.02
N LYS A 122 9.18 13.50 5.82
CA LYS A 122 8.83 12.61 4.71
C LYS A 122 8.88 13.33 3.37
N PHE A 123 8.34 14.54 3.32
CA PHE A 123 8.36 15.39 2.13
C PHE A 123 9.81 15.64 1.67
N ILE A 124 10.64 16.14 2.58
CA ILE A 124 12.06 16.46 2.26
C ILE A 124 12.84 15.19 1.93
N GLY A 125 12.75 14.17 2.80
CA GLY A 125 13.50 12.91 2.62
C GLY A 125 13.11 12.17 1.34
N GLY A 126 11.82 12.13 1.00
CA GLY A 126 11.32 11.52 -0.24
C GLY A 126 11.78 12.28 -1.49
N THR A 127 11.73 13.61 -1.46
CA THR A 127 12.20 14.45 -2.57
C THR A 127 13.70 14.27 -2.81
N LEU A 128 14.51 14.26 -1.75
CA LEU A 128 15.96 14.03 -1.84
C LEU A 128 16.29 12.61 -2.33
N SER A 129 15.52 11.61 -1.93
CA SER A 129 15.69 10.23 -2.41
C SER A 129 15.46 10.12 -3.92
N ILE A 130 14.40 10.74 -4.44
CA ILE A 130 14.12 10.77 -5.89
C ILE A 130 15.14 11.62 -6.65
N LEU A 131 15.53 12.77 -6.12
CA LEU A 131 16.60 13.62 -6.71
C LEU A 131 17.89 12.83 -6.93
N SER A 132 18.20 11.93 -6.03
CA SER A 132 19.39 11.07 -6.12
C SER A 132 19.20 9.88 -7.08
N GLY A 133 18.01 9.69 -7.65
CA GLY A 133 17.71 8.63 -8.62
C GLY A 133 17.29 7.30 -8.02
N LEU A 134 17.03 7.19 -6.70
CA LEU A 134 16.65 5.92 -6.07
C LEU A 134 15.37 5.35 -6.69
N SER A 135 15.32 4.03 -6.89
CA SER A 135 14.15 3.33 -7.42
C SER A 135 13.05 3.21 -6.35
N LEU A 136 12.32 4.31 -6.17
CA LEU A 136 11.28 4.48 -5.17
C LEU A 136 10.06 5.18 -5.79
N GLY A 137 8.86 4.85 -5.28
CA GLY A 137 7.59 5.45 -5.69
C GLY A 137 7.13 6.54 -4.73
N ARG A 138 6.25 7.40 -5.23
CA ARG A 138 5.65 8.53 -4.50
C ARG A 138 4.39 8.17 -3.72
N GLU A 139 3.77 7.05 -4.02
CA GLU A 139 2.41 6.71 -3.59
C GLU A 139 2.35 6.39 -2.09
N GLY A 140 3.25 5.52 -1.62
CA GLY A 140 3.36 5.22 -0.19
C GLY A 140 3.58 6.48 0.66
N PRO A 141 4.55 7.34 0.32
CA PRO A 141 4.67 8.66 0.94
C PRO A 141 3.41 9.50 0.87
N SER A 142 2.71 9.56 -0.26
CA SER A 142 1.46 10.33 -0.41
C SER A 142 0.35 9.81 0.51
N VAL A 143 0.22 8.49 0.66
CA VAL A 143 -0.68 7.84 1.64
C VAL A 143 -0.32 8.28 3.06
N GLN A 144 0.97 8.30 3.40
CA GLN A 144 1.43 8.72 4.73
C GLN A 144 1.20 10.21 4.98
N LEU A 145 1.51 11.07 4.00
CA LEU A 145 1.25 12.51 4.09
C LEU A 145 -0.24 12.79 4.30
N GLY A 146 -1.10 12.13 3.52
CA GLY A 146 -2.55 12.26 3.65
C GLY A 146 -3.07 11.78 5.00
N ALA A 147 -2.63 10.61 5.46
CA ALA A 147 -3.02 10.09 6.78
C ALA A 147 -2.57 11.01 7.93
N CYS A 148 -1.36 11.56 7.84
CA CYS A 148 -0.87 12.55 8.81
C CYS A 148 -1.69 13.85 8.76
N THR A 149 -2.13 14.29 7.59
CA THR A 149 -3.03 15.43 7.42
C THR A 149 -4.38 15.16 8.10
N GLY A 150 -4.95 13.96 7.90
CA GLY A 150 -6.17 13.52 8.59
C GLY A 150 -6.03 13.52 10.12
N ASP A 151 -4.87 13.09 10.63
CA ASP A 151 -4.55 13.12 12.06
C ASP A 151 -4.47 14.57 12.61
N LEU A 152 -3.85 15.50 11.86
CA LEU A 152 -3.79 16.92 12.23
C LEU A 152 -5.19 17.53 12.32
N ILE A 153 -6.01 17.30 11.30
CA ILE A 153 -7.38 17.81 11.24
C ILE A 153 -8.23 17.21 12.38
N SER A 154 -8.07 15.92 12.68
CA SER A 154 -8.76 15.27 13.78
C SER A 154 -8.43 15.91 15.13
N LYS A 155 -7.17 16.30 15.34
CA LYS A 155 -6.72 17.01 16.54
C LYS A 155 -7.25 18.43 16.60
N PHE A 156 -7.28 19.13 15.47
CA PHE A 156 -7.82 20.48 15.38
C PHE A 156 -9.31 20.53 15.77
N PHE A 157 -10.09 19.54 15.33
CA PHE A 157 -11.53 19.43 15.69
C PHE A 157 -11.79 18.68 17.00
N ASN A 158 -10.78 18.36 17.79
CA ASN A 158 -10.92 17.57 19.03
C ASN A 158 -11.78 16.31 18.84
N SER A 159 -11.59 15.63 17.71
CA SER A 159 -12.38 14.48 17.31
C SER A 159 -12.18 13.29 18.26
N SER A 160 -13.22 12.46 18.47
CA SER A 160 -13.13 11.23 19.26
C SER A 160 -12.07 10.29 18.71
N ARG A 161 -11.63 9.31 19.52
CA ARG A 161 -10.63 8.32 19.09
C ARG A 161 -11.06 7.57 17.84
N LEU A 162 -12.35 7.28 17.71
CA LEU A 162 -12.89 6.59 16.55
C LEU A 162 -12.94 7.49 15.32
N GLN A 163 -13.49 8.72 15.45
CA GLN A 163 -13.48 9.70 14.37
C GLN A 163 -12.05 10.00 13.89
N ARG A 164 -11.08 10.04 14.81
CA ARG A 164 -9.66 10.20 14.47
C ARG A 164 -9.16 9.09 13.56
N ARG A 165 -9.46 7.81 13.86
CA ARG A 165 -9.10 6.66 13.00
C ARG A 165 -9.72 6.80 11.61
N LEU A 166 -11.00 7.18 11.54
CA LEU A 166 -11.70 7.42 10.27
C LEU A 166 -11.07 8.54 9.45
N LEU A 167 -10.72 9.67 10.07
CA LEU A 167 -10.09 10.81 9.39
C LEU A 167 -8.65 10.50 8.92
N ILE A 168 -7.89 9.71 9.67
CA ILE A 168 -6.58 9.19 9.24
C ILE A 168 -6.74 8.33 7.98
N SER A 169 -7.73 7.43 7.98
CA SER A 169 -8.02 6.56 6.84
C SER A 169 -8.52 7.34 5.63
N SER A 170 -9.38 8.33 5.85
CA SER A 170 -9.85 9.25 4.79
C SER A 170 -8.69 10.03 4.18
N GLY A 171 -7.75 10.49 5.02
CA GLY A 171 -6.53 11.15 4.55
C GLY A 171 -5.63 10.22 3.74
N ALA A 172 -5.47 8.96 4.16
CA ALA A 172 -4.73 7.95 3.41
C ALA A 172 -5.33 7.69 2.02
N SER A 173 -6.66 7.54 1.96
CA SER A 173 -7.43 7.39 0.72
C SER A 173 -7.26 8.61 -0.21
N ALA A 174 -7.42 9.82 0.33
CA ALA A 174 -7.22 11.07 -0.39
C ALA A 174 -5.78 11.22 -0.92
N GLY A 175 -4.79 10.78 -0.11
CA GLY A 175 -3.38 10.80 -0.49
C GLY A 175 -3.07 9.93 -1.71
N LEU A 176 -3.62 8.70 -1.75
CA LEU A 176 -3.46 7.80 -2.89
C LEU A 176 -4.22 8.34 -4.12
N SER A 177 -5.45 8.82 -3.90
CA SER A 177 -6.29 9.42 -4.94
C SER A 177 -5.58 10.58 -5.64
N ALA A 178 -5.04 11.55 -4.89
CA ALA A 178 -4.30 12.68 -5.43
C ALA A 178 -2.97 12.28 -6.11
N ALA A 179 -2.35 11.17 -5.67
CA ALA A 179 -1.09 10.70 -6.26
C ALA A 179 -1.26 10.11 -7.66
N PHE A 180 -2.40 9.43 -7.91
CA PHE A 180 -2.67 8.67 -9.13
C PHE A 180 -3.82 9.20 -10.00
N ASN A 181 -4.55 10.22 -9.54
CA ASN A 181 -5.83 10.64 -10.13
C ASN A 181 -6.86 9.48 -10.16
N ALA A 182 -6.86 8.64 -9.11
CA ALA A 182 -7.57 7.38 -9.01
C ALA A 182 -8.39 7.31 -7.70
N PRO A 183 -9.57 7.96 -7.63
CA PRO A 183 -10.34 8.07 -6.40
C PRO A 183 -10.92 6.74 -5.91
N LEU A 184 -11.43 5.89 -6.79
CA LEU A 184 -11.97 4.58 -6.40
C LEU A 184 -10.89 3.67 -5.84
N SER A 185 -9.73 3.67 -6.47
CA SER A 185 -8.57 2.90 -5.99
C SER A 185 -8.09 3.37 -4.63
N GLY A 186 -8.10 4.69 -4.37
CA GLY A 186 -7.77 5.24 -3.06
C GLY A 186 -8.71 4.73 -1.97
N VAL A 187 -10.01 4.68 -2.26
CA VAL A 187 -11.04 4.16 -1.35
C VAL A 187 -10.87 2.66 -1.11
N LEU A 188 -10.73 1.88 -2.19
CA LEU A 188 -10.59 0.43 -2.10
C LEU A 188 -9.30 0.02 -1.39
N PHE A 189 -8.19 0.70 -1.66
CA PHE A 189 -6.94 0.49 -0.94
C PHE A 189 -7.08 0.74 0.57
N CYS A 190 -7.84 1.76 0.94
CA CYS A 190 -8.12 2.03 2.35
C CYS A 190 -8.90 0.88 3.01
N LEU A 191 -9.91 0.34 2.33
CA LEU A 191 -10.76 -0.74 2.85
C LEU A 191 -10.03 -2.10 2.81
N GLU A 192 -9.40 -2.43 1.69
CA GLU A 192 -8.82 -3.75 1.43
C GLU A 192 -7.46 -3.94 2.10
N GLU A 193 -6.62 -2.89 2.11
CA GLU A 193 -5.25 -3.01 2.63
C GLU A 193 -5.06 -2.34 3.99
N ILE A 194 -5.59 -1.14 4.21
CA ILE A 194 -5.32 -0.41 5.47
C ILE A 194 -6.22 -0.89 6.59
N TYR A 195 -7.54 -0.95 6.34
CA TYR A 195 -8.54 -1.33 7.34
C TYR A 195 -8.78 -2.84 7.40
N LYS A 196 -8.65 -3.53 6.25
CA LYS A 196 -8.99 -4.95 6.05
C LYS A 196 -10.42 -5.31 6.43
N TYR A 197 -11.30 -4.32 6.41
CA TYR A 197 -12.71 -4.46 6.74
C TYR A 197 -13.56 -3.47 5.94
N PHE A 198 -14.65 -3.97 5.33
CA PHE A 198 -15.56 -3.16 4.52
C PHE A 198 -16.65 -2.56 5.40
N SER A 199 -16.38 -1.39 5.97
CA SER A 199 -17.33 -0.63 6.78
C SER A 199 -18.01 0.46 5.94
N PRO A 200 -19.36 0.60 5.97
CA PRO A 200 -20.08 1.67 5.27
C PRO A 200 -19.61 3.07 5.69
N VAL A 201 -19.25 3.25 6.95
CA VAL A 201 -18.79 4.53 7.48
C VAL A 201 -17.40 4.89 6.98
N VAL A 202 -16.48 3.90 6.94
CA VAL A 202 -15.15 4.06 6.36
C VAL A 202 -15.28 4.33 4.86
N LEU A 203 -16.13 3.57 4.16
CA LEU A 203 -16.39 3.76 2.74
C LEU A 203 -16.86 5.19 2.43
N LEU A 204 -17.86 5.69 3.16
CA LEU A 204 -18.41 7.03 2.95
C LEU A 204 -17.34 8.11 3.20
N SER A 205 -16.67 8.05 4.35
CA SER A 205 -15.67 9.06 4.73
C SER A 205 -14.45 9.05 3.79
N ALA A 206 -13.96 7.88 3.40
CA ALA A 206 -12.87 7.72 2.46
C ALA A 206 -13.26 8.21 1.05
N THR A 207 -14.48 7.90 0.59
CA THR A 207 -14.98 8.33 -0.73
C THR A 207 -15.05 9.85 -0.82
N VAL A 208 -15.65 10.51 0.18
CA VAL A 208 -15.75 11.98 0.19
C VAL A 208 -14.35 12.63 0.12
N ALA A 209 -13.41 12.13 0.93
CA ALA A 209 -12.05 12.66 0.94
C ALA A 209 -11.30 12.37 -0.37
N ALA A 210 -11.43 11.15 -0.92
CA ALA A 210 -10.77 10.75 -2.16
C ALA A 210 -11.27 11.53 -3.38
N VAL A 211 -12.60 11.68 -3.50
CA VAL A 211 -13.22 12.45 -4.61
C VAL A 211 -12.85 13.92 -4.53
N ALA A 212 -12.88 14.52 -3.34
CA ALA A 212 -12.45 15.90 -3.16
C ALA A 212 -10.97 16.09 -3.54
N ALA A 213 -10.11 15.13 -3.15
CA ALA A 213 -8.70 15.17 -3.47
C ALA A 213 -8.42 14.99 -4.97
N ASP A 214 -9.14 14.08 -5.63
CA ASP A 214 -9.05 13.85 -7.07
C ASP A 214 -9.49 15.06 -7.88
N PHE A 215 -10.62 15.67 -7.49
CA PHE A 215 -11.14 16.88 -8.13
C PHE A 215 -10.09 17.99 -8.17
N ILE A 216 -9.45 18.26 -7.02
CA ILE A 216 -8.42 19.29 -6.93
C ILE A 216 -7.16 18.86 -7.70
N SER A 217 -6.73 17.59 -7.57
CA SER A 217 -5.55 17.08 -8.27
C SER A 217 -5.70 17.17 -9.79
N LYS A 218 -6.87 16.82 -10.32
CA LYS A 218 -7.18 16.92 -11.76
C LYS A 218 -7.20 18.34 -12.30
N HIS A 219 -7.50 19.31 -11.44
CA HIS A 219 -7.41 20.72 -11.84
C HIS A 219 -5.97 21.15 -12.13
N PHE A 220 -4.96 20.57 -11.44
CA PHE A 220 -3.54 20.89 -11.65
C PHE A 220 -2.86 19.99 -12.70
N PHE A 221 -3.23 18.71 -12.76
CA PHE A 221 -2.55 17.71 -13.62
C PHE A 221 -3.37 17.28 -14.84
N GLY A 222 -4.58 17.79 -14.99
CA GLY A 222 -5.48 17.45 -16.09
C GLY A 222 -6.24 16.14 -15.88
N LEU A 223 -7.08 15.82 -16.88
CA LEU A 223 -7.98 14.66 -16.87
C LEU A 223 -7.37 13.40 -17.51
N ASN A 224 -6.20 13.53 -18.13
CA ASN A 224 -5.57 12.41 -18.82
C ASN A 224 -5.18 11.30 -17.82
N PRO A 225 -5.35 10.03 -18.21
CA PRO A 225 -4.90 8.91 -17.42
C PRO A 225 -3.38 8.95 -17.21
N VAL A 226 -2.90 8.34 -16.14
CA VAL A 226 -1.46 8.33 -15.79
C VAL A 226 -0.66 7.54 -16.82
N PHE A 227 -1.24 6.44 -17.31
CA PHE A 227 -0.67 5.63 -18.40
C PHE A 227 -1.40 5.91 -19.70
N ASN A 228 -0.74 6.57 -20.61
CA ASN A 228 -1.30 6.90 -21.93
C ASN A 228 -0.80 5.87 -22.96
N PHE A 229 -1.43 4.70 -22.97
CA PHE A 229 -1.16 3.70 -23.98
C PHE A 229 -1.93 3.98 -25.27
N THR A 230 -1.25 3.96 -26.41
CA THR A 230 -1.80 4.29 -27.73
C THR A 230 -2.80 3.26 -28.25
N SER A 231 -2.77 2.02 -27.75
CA SER A 231 -3.69 0.95 -28.14
C SER A 231 -4.11 0.15 -26.89
N THR A 232 -5.42 0.14 -26.64
CA THR A 232 -6.04 -0.59 -25.53
C THR A 232 -7.05 -1.63 -26.03
N THR A 233 -6.67 -2.43 -27.04
CA THR A 233 -7.53 -3.51 -27.52
C THR A 233 -7.54 -4.65 -26.50
N ALA A 234 -8.75 -5.07 -26.07
CA ALA A 234 -8.87 -6.20 -25.15
C ALA A 234 -8.39 -7.50 -25.80
N LEU A 235 -7.73 -8.35 -25.01
CA LEU A 235 -7.29 -9.66 -25.45
C LEU A 235 -8.51 -10.50 -25.91
N PRO A 236 -8.52 -11.13 -27.08
CA PRO A 236 -9.60 -12.02 -27.52
C PRO A 236 -9.79 -13.21 -26.59
N LEU A 237 -11.05 -13.63 -26.34
CA LEU A 237 -11.39 -14.73 -25.43
C LEU A 237 -10.64 -16.03 -25.74
N LYS A 238 -10.42 -16.32 -27.02
CA LYS A 238 -9.64 -17.51 -27.46
C LYS A 238 -8.22 -17.59 -26.90
N ASN A 239 -7.66 -16.44 -26.47
CA ASN A 239 -6.30 -16.33 -25.95
C ASN A 239 -6.26 -16.30 -24.40
N TYR A 240 -7.41 -16.45 -23.71
CA TYR A 240 -7.47 -16.37 -22.24
C TYR A 240 -6.73 -17.49 -21.51
N TRP A 241 -6.43 -18.60 -22.20
CA TRP A 241 -5.56 -19.63 -21.64
C TRP A 241 -4.16 -19.11 -21.29
N LEU A 242 -3.66 -18.08 -22.01
CA LEU A 242 -2.40 -17.40 -21.70
C LEU A 242 -2.44 -16.69 -20.34
N LEU A 243 -3.61 -16.22 -19.91
CA LEU A 243 -3.78 -15.52 -18.64
C LEU A 243 -3.49 -16.43 -17.44
N LEU A 244 -3.73 -17.74 -17.60
CA LEU A 244 -3.37 -18.72 -16.58
C LEU A 244 -1.85 -18.75 -16.36
N PHE A 245 -1.09 -18.90 -17.44
CA PHE A 245 0.38 -18.92 -17.36
C PHE A 245 0.94 -17.60 -16.88
N LEU A 246 0.39 -16.47 -17.36
CA LEU A 246 0.78 -15.15 -16.92
C LEU A 246 0.52 -14.97 -15.42
N GLY A 247 -0.67 -15.34 -14.92
CA GLY A 247 -1.03 -15.23 -13.51
C GLY A 247 -0.12 -16.08 -12.62
N VAL A 248 0.20 -17.32 -13.03
CA VAL A 248 1.14 -18.19 -12.31
C VAL A 248 2.53 -17.57 -12.26
N LEU A 249 3.05 -17.08 -13.39
CA LEU A 249 4.36 -16.42 -13.47
C LEU A 249 4.42 -15.20 -12.51
N LEU A 250 3.40 -14.36 -12.54
CA LEU A 250 3.32 -13.16 -11.69
C LEU A 250 3.20 -13.50 -10.20
N GLY A 251 2.45 -14.56 -9.86
CA GLY A 251 2.35 -15.06 -8.49
C GLY A 251 3.69 -15.52 -7.93
N VAL A 252 4.44 -16.32 -8.70
CA VAL A 252 5.76 -16.81 -8.31
C VAL A 252 6.77 -15.65 -8.18
N LEU A 253 6.84 -14.77 -9.17
CA LEU A 253 7.76 -13.62 -9.14
C LEU A 253 7.38 -12.61 -8.07
N GLY A 254 6.08 -12.46 -7.75
CA GLY A 254 5.61 -11.61 -6.65
C GLY A 254 6.02 -12.17 -5.28
N ALA A 255 5.86 -13.47 -5.06
CA ALA A 255 6.33 -14.14 -3.85
C ALA A 255 7.86 -14.00 -3.68
N PHE A 256 8.60 -14.15 -4.77
CA PHE A 256 10.06 -13.92 -4.79
C PHE A 256 10.41 -12.47 -4.41
N TYR A 257 9.69 -11.48 -4.94
CA TYR A 257 9.92 -10.07 -4.60
C TYR A 257 9.72 -9.80 -3.10
N ASN A 258 8.64 -10.32 -2.52
CA ASN A 258 8.36 -10.18 -1.08
C ASN A 258 9.48 -10.77 -0.25
N TRP A 259 9.87 -12.01 -0.54
CA TRP A 259 10.98 -12.69 0.14
C TRP A 259 12.29 -11.90 0.03
N ALA A 260 12.66 -11.47 -1.18
CA ALA A 260 13.91 -10.75 -1.44
C ALA A 260 13.93 -9.38 -0.74
N THR A 261 12.80 -8.66 -0.74
CA THR A 261 12.66 -7.36 -0.07
C THR A 261 12.83 -7.49 1.45
N LEU A 262 12.16 -8.48 2.07
CA LEU A 262 12.27 -8.73 3.51
C LEU A 262 13.66 -9.22 3.88
N LEU A 263 14.28 -10.07 3.05
CA LEU A 263 15.66 -10.51 3.23
C LEU A 263 16.63 -9.32 3.20
N THR A 264 16.48 -8.43 2.22
CA THR A 264 17.33 -7.24 2.09
C THR A 264 17.18 -6.32 3.30
N GLN A 265 15.97 -6.10 3.80
CA GLN A 265 15.77 -5.35 5.06
C GLN A 265 16.48 -6.02 6.25
N LYS A 266 16.42 -7.35 6.36
CA LYS A 266 17.13 -8.10 7.40
C LYS A 266 18.65 -7.94 7.26
N LEU A 267 19.18 -7.97 6.03
CA LEU A 267 20.60 -7.76 5.78
C LEU A 267 21.05 -6.35 6.19
N TYR A 268 20.32 -5.31 5.79
CA TYR A 268 20.58 -3.95 6.24
C TYR A 268 20.46 -3.81 7.77
N GLY A 269 19.52 -4.54 8.39
CA GLY A 269 19.36 -4.57 9.85
C GLY A 269 20.58 -5.16 10.58
N LYS A 270 21.26 -6.13 9.99
CA LYS A 270 22.48 -6.77 10.56
C LYS A 270 23.71 -5.85 10.48
N LEU A 271 23.73 -4.86 9.60
CA LEU A 271 24.83 -3.91 9.50
C LEU A 271 24.85 -3.01 10.75
N LYS A 272 25.90 -3.15 11.57
CA LYS A 272 26.10 -2.36 12.80
C LYS A 272 26.73 -0.98 12.50
N VAL A 273 26.13 -0.24 11.56
CA VAL A 273 26.59 1.10 11.15
C VAL A 273 25.42 2.08 11.22
N SER A 274 25.71 3.38 11.16
CA SER A 274 24.70 4.44 11.21
C SER A 274 23.71 4.35 10.04
N THR A 275 22.50 4.91 10.20
CA THR A 275 21.50 4.98 9.14
C THR A 275 22.06 5.67 7.89
N SER A 276 22.78 6.77 8.06
CA SER A 276 23.42 7.48 6.95
C SER A 276 24.42 6.62 6.18
N THR A 277 25.21 5.79 6.88
CA THR A 277 26.18 4.88 6.23
C THR A 277 25.49 3.78 5.43
N LYS A 278 24.35 3.25 5.93
CA LYS A 278 23.55 2.26 5.20
C LYS A 278 23.02 2.81 3.89
N LEU A 279 22.61 4.08 3.88
CA LEU A 279 22.09 4.75 2.70
C LEU A 279 23.15 5.02 1.63
N LEU A 280 24.43 5.05 1.97
CA LEU A 280 25.50 5.20 0.95
C LEU A 280 25.42 4.12 -0.13
N ILE A 281 25.00 2.89 0.22
CA ILE A 281 24.93 1.77 -0.74
C ILE A 281 23.94 2.07 -1.88
N PRO A 282 22.64 2.32 -1.64
CA PRO A 282 21.71 2.58 -2.73
C PRO A 282 21.98 3.91 -3.44
N PHE A 283 22.54 4.93 -2.75
CA PHE A 283 22.89 6.20 -3.37
C PHE A 283 24.09 6.07 -4.32
N ALA A 284 25.12 5.32 -3.93
CA ALA A 284 26.25 5.01 -4.80
C ALA A 284 25.78 4.17 -6.02
N LEU A 285 24.92 3.18 -5.78
CA LEU A 285 24.34 2.37 -6.86
C LEU A 285 23.50 3.21 -7.83
N ALA A 286 22.72 4.18 -7.33
CA ALA A 286 22.01 5.14 -8.16
C ALA A 286 22.96 5.96 -9.03
N GLY A 287 24.09 6.41 -8.47
CA GLY A 287 25.14 7.10 -9.22
C GLY A 287 25.71 6.26 -10.36
N ILE A 288 26.03 5.00 -10.08
CA ILE A 288 26.56 4.06 -11.08
C ILE A 288 25.50 3.76 -12.16
N LEU A 289 24.27 3.40 -11.76
CA LEU A 289 23.21 3.10 -12.71
C LEU A 289 22.81 4.31 -13.56
N GLY A 290 22.83 5.50 -12.98
CA GLY A 290 22.54 6.71 -13.72
C GLY A 290 23.56 7.03 -14.84
N LEU A 291 24.80 6.56 -14.69
CA LEU A 291 25.83 6.70 -15.72
C LEU A 291 25.77 5.60 -16.77
N ILE A 292 25.34 4.38 -16.42
CA ILE A 292 25.37 3.21 -17.30
C ILE A 292 24.00 2.97 -17.94
N PHE A 293 22.92 3.06 -17.14
CA PHE A 293 21.57 2.68 -17.56
C PHE A 293 20.52 3.54 -16.85
N PRO A 294 20.40 4.84 -17.21
CA PRO A 294 19.56 5.81 -16.50
C PRO A 294 18.06 5.47 -16.50
N VAL A 295 17.59 4.64 -17.42
CA VAL A 295 16.21 4.12 -17.49
C VAL A 295 15.76 3.45 -16.18
N LEU A 296 16.68 2.92 -15.37
CA LEU A 296 16.36 2.25 -14.11
C LEU A 296 16.10 3.21 -12.94
N LEU A 297 16.41 4.49 -13.09
CA LEU A 297 16.34 5.47 -12.01
C LEU A 297 14.89 5.82 -11.63
N CYS A 298 14.76 6.43 -10.46
CA CYS A 298 13.51 7.02 -9.94
C CYS A 298 12.33 6.02 -9.90
N GLY A 299 11.10 6.49 -10.05
CA GLY A 299 9.90 5.64 -10.11
C GLY A 299 9.91 4.64 -11.26
N GLY A 300 10.48 5.02 -12.42
CA GLY A 300 10.58 4.19 -13.62
C GLY A 300 9.66 4.65 -14.76
N HIS A 301 9.25 5.93 -14.79
CA HIS A 301 8.49 6.46 -15.93
C HIS A 301 9.27 6.28 -17.24
N ALA A 302 10.57 6.53 -17.26
CA ALA A 302 11.41 6.31 -18.42
C ALA A 302 11.44 4.85 -18.89
N ALA A 303 11.31 3.89 -17.97
CA ALA A 303 11.27 2.47 -18.34
C ALA A 303 9.99 2.07 -19.09
N LEU A 304 8.88 2.82 -18.93
CA LEU A 304 7.66 2.56 -19.69
C LEU A 304 7.83 2.83 -21.19
N GLU A 305 8.68 3.79 -21.55
CA GLU A 305 8.97 4.15 -22.94
C GLU A 305 9.74 3.03 -23.66
N GLU A 306 10.48 2.21 -22.90
CA GLU A 306 11.20 1.05 -23.41
C GLU A 306 10.30 -0.18 -23.63
N PHE A 307 9.05 -0.17 -23.18
CA PHE A 307 8.13 -1.29 -23.37
C PHE A 307 7.54 -1.27 -24.79
N SER A 308 8.36 -1.67 -25.77
CA SER A 308 8.01 -1.70 -27.17
C SER A 308 8.45 -3.01 -27.82
N LEU A 309 7.69 -3.48 -28.81
CA LEU A 309 8.07 -4.64 -29.64
C LEU A 309 9.30 -4.36 -30.53
N SER A 310 9.62 -3.08 -30.77
CA SER A 310 10.83 -2.69 -31.49
C SER A 310 12.12 -2.96 -30.71
N ASN A 311 12.02 -3.08 -29.38
CA ASN A 311 13.16 -3.35 -28.51
C ASN A 311 13.50 -4.84 -28.47
N THR A 312 14.77 -5.14 -28.25
CA THR A 312 15.23 -6.52 -28.15
C THR A 312 14.75 -7.18 -26.85
N LEU A 313 14.47 -8.49 -26.89
CA LEU A 313 14.11 -9.25 -25.70
C LEU A 313 15.16 -9.11 -24.58
N LEU A 314 16.47 -9.03 -24.96
CA LEU A 314 17.56 -8.83 -24.01
C LEU A 314 17.42 -7.49 -23.27
N LEU A 315 17.08 -6.40 -23.95
CA LEU A 315 16.89 -5.09 -23.31
C LEU A 315 15.72 -5.11 -22.32
N LEU A 316 14.58 -5.69 -22.71
CA LEU A 316 13.42 -5.85 -21.82
C LEU A 316 13.78 -6.67 -20.57
N PHE A 317 14.58 -7.72 -20.73
CA PHE A 317 15.05 -8.55 -19.62
C PHE A 317 16.03 -7.79 -18.71
N LEU A 318 16.95 -6.99 -19.27
CA LEU A 318 17.87 -6.15 -18.50
C LEU A 318 17.12 -5.07 -17.71
N VAL A 319 16.09 -4.45 -18.29
CA VAL A 319 15.20 -3.50 -17.58
C VAL A 319 14.49 -4.21 -16.42
N PHE A 320 13.93 -5.39 -16.66
CA PHE A 320 13.26 -6.19 -15.62
C PHE A 320 14.19 -6.48 -14.45
N ILE A 321 15.32 -7.13 -14.68
CA ILE A 321 16.27 -7.53 -13.63
C ILE A 321 16.87 -6.30 -12.94
N GLY A 322 17.29 -5.31 -13.71
CA GLY A 322 17.85 -4.07 -13.17
C GLY A 322 16.87 -3.34 -12.26
N LYS A 323 15.62 -3.17 -12.71
CA LYS A 323 14.57 -2.51 -11.91
C LYS A 323 14.19 -3.29 -10.67
N LEU A 324 14.07 -4.63 -10.79
CA LEU A 324 13.81 -5.53 -9.69
C LEU A 324 14.87 -5.40 -8.58
N LEU A 325 16.14 -5.58 -8.93
CA LEU A 325 17.25 -5.53 -7.96
C LEU A 325 17.41 -4.14 -7.36
N PHE A 326 17.35 -3.10 -8.19
CA PHE A 326 17.54 -1.74 -7.71
C PHE A 326 16.38 -1.27 -6.82
N SER A 327 15.14 -1.69 -7.10
CA SER A 327 13.99 -1.43 -6.23
C SER A 327 14.14 -2.12 -4.87
N ILE A 328 14.54 -3.39 -4.85
CA ILE A 328 14.76 -4.16 -3.61
C ILE A 328 15.87 -3.52 -2.76
N ILE A 329 16.98 -3.12 -3.36
CA ILE A 329 18.11 -2.50 -2.66
C ILE A 329 17.73 -1.11 -2.14
N SER A 330 17.08 -0.29 -2.97
CA SER A 330 16.66 1.07 -2.60
C SER A 330 15.67 1.05 -1.44
N PHE A 331 14.62 0.23 -1.54
CA PHE A 331 13.60 0.15 -0.50
C PHE A 331 14.11 -0.57 0.76
N GLY A 332 14.88 -1.64 0.60
CA GLY A 332 15.46 -2.41 1.71
C GLY A 332 16.35 -1.58 2.62
N SER A 333 16.99 -0.53 2.10
CA SER A 333 17.83 0.40 2.87
C SER A 333 17.07 1.24 3.90
N GLY A 334 15.74 1.35 3.74
CA GLY A 334 14.88 2.21 4.55
C GLY A 334 14.81 3.66 4.09
N ALA A 335 15.31 4.00 2.90
CA ALA A 335 15.15 5.32 2.31
C ALA A 335 13.67 5.71 2.20
N PRO A 336 13.30 6.99 2.46
CA PRO A 336 11.93 7.46 2.38
C PRO A 336 11.37 7.38 0.95
N GLY A 337 10.44 6.45 0.70
CA GLY A 337 9.84 6.20 -0.59
C GLY A 337 9.04 4.91 -0.61
N GLY A 338 8.15 4.75 -1.58
CA GLY A 338 7.27 3.59 -1.74
C GLY A 338 7.82 2.56 -2.72
N ILE A 339 7.26 1.34 -2.66
CA ILE A 339 7.52 0.28 -3.65
C ILE A 339 6.47 0.27 -4.76
N PHE A 340 5.35 0.94 -4.59
CA PHE A 340 4.13 0.78 -5.35
C PHE A 340 4.34 1.00 -6.87
N PHE A 341 4.81 2.19 -7.28
CA PHE A 341 5.06 2.47 -8.69
C PHE A 341 6.18 1.61 -9.29
N PRO A 342 7.33 1.41 -8.63
CA PRO A 342 8.31 0.42 -9.07
C PRO A 342 7.74 -0.98 -9.30
N LEU A 343 6.79 -1.45 -8.47
CA LEU A 343 6.12 -2.74 -8.68
C LEU A 343 5.32 -2.78 -9.98
N LEU A 344 4.59 -1.70 -10.29
CA LEU A 344 3.85 -1.62 -11.55
C LEU A 344 4.81 -1.67 -12.75
N ILE A 345 5.95 -1.01 -12.68
CA ILE A 345 6.96 -1.02 -13.74
C ILE A 345 7.60 -2.40 -13.89
N ILE A 346 7.92 -3.08 -12.79
CA ILE A 346 8.44 -4.45 -12.82
C ILE A 346 7.38 -5.39 -13.41
N GLY A 347 6.11 -5.26 -12.99
CA GLY A 347 4.99 -6.00 -13.57
C GLY A 347 4.85 -5.73 -15.08
N GLY A 348 4.94 -4.48 -15.49
CA GLY A 348 4.91 -4.09 -16.91
C GLY A 348 6.07 -4.69 -17.72
N SER A 349 7.29 -4.75 -17.16
CA SER A 349 8.42 -5.37 -17.83
C SER A 349 8.26 -6.89 -17.96
N ILE A 350 7.68 -7.57 -16.98
CA ILE A 350 7.31 -8.99 -17.09
C ILE A 350 6.28 -9.17 -18.22
N GLY A 351 5.26 -8.28 -18.26
CA GLY A 351 4.24 -8.29 -19.30
C GLY A 351 4.79 -8.03 -20.71
N SER A 352 5.77 -7.14 -20.85
CA SER A 352 6.42 -6.88 -22.13
C SER A 352 7.22 -8.09 -22.62
N ILE A 353 7.96 -8.76 -21.74
CA ILE A 353 8.69 -10.01 -22.07
C ILE A 353 7.70 -11.10 -22.44
N PHE A 354 6.67 -11.32 -21.65
CA PHE A 354 5.64 -12.33 -21.91
C PHE A 354 4.90 -12.06 -23.22
N GLY A 355 4.49 -10.82 -23.46
CA GLY A 355 3.85 -10.39 -24.70
C GLY A 355 4.74 -10.57 -25.92
N TYR A 356 6.02 -10.22 -25.82
CA TYR A 356 7.00 -10.44 -26.88
C TYR A 356 7.09 -11.92 -27.26
N ILE A 357 7.18 -12.80 -26.26
CA ILE A 357 7.22 -14.26 -26.49
C ILE A 357 5.90 -14.75 -27.11
N CYS A 358 4.75 -14.29 -26.60
CA CYS A 358 3.45 -14.72 -27.11
C CYS A 358 3.21 -14.30 -28.55
N ILE A 359 3.61 -13.11 -28.95
CA ILE A 359 3.45 -12.61 -30.31
C ILE A 359 4.33 -13.40 -31.27
N ASN A 360 5.62 -13.57 -30.93
CA ASN A 360 6.56 -14.25 -31.83
C ASN A 360 6.36 -15.76 -31.90
N SER A 361 5.94 -16.43 -30.79
CA SER A 361 5.83 -17.89 -30.74
C SER A 361 4.43 -18.42 -31.05
N PHE A 362 3.39 -17.67 -30.68
CA PHE A 362 1.99 -18.12 -30.82
C PHE A 362 1.20 -17.33 -31.86
N GLY A 363 1.83 -16.38 -32.59
CA GLY A 363 1.19 -15.60 -33.63
C GLY A 363 0.05 -14.70 -33.13
N ILE A 364 0.16 -14.21 -31.90
CA ILE A 364 -0.79 -13.24 -31.32
C ILE A 364 -0.62 -11.89 -32.04
N ASN A 365 -1.72 -11.19 -32.28
CA ASN A 365 -1.67 -9.89 -32.92
C ASN A 365 -0.85 -8.90 -32.05
N GLU A 366 0.04 -8.15 -32.68
CA GLU A 366 0.90 -7.13 -32.05
C GLU A 366 0.10 -6.07 -31.28
N THR A 367 -1.13 -5.76 -31.70
CA THR A 367 -2.04 -4.83 -30.98
C THR A 367 -2.34 -5.26 -29.53
N ASN A 368 -2.16 -6.54 -29.20
CA ASN A 368 -2.36 -7.07 -27.85
C ASN A 368 -1.11 -6.96 -26.96
N PHE A 369 0.02 -6.45 -27.45
CA PHE A 369 1.25 -6.31 -26.67
C PHE A 369 1.01 -5.47 -25.40
N THR A 370 0.41 -4.31 -25.56
CA THR A 370 0.06 -3.39 -24.45
C THR A 370 -0.89 -4.05 -23.44
N SER A 371 -1.79 -4.93 -23.90
CA SER A 371 -2.68 -5.67 -23.00
C SER A 371 -1.90 -6.54 -22.02
N PHE A 372 -0.85 -7.25 -22.46
CA PHE A 372 -0.02 -8.06 -21.55
C PHE A 372 0.72 -7.20 -20.53
N ILE A 373 1.16 -5.98 -20.90
CA ILE A 373 1.78 -5.04 -19.97
C ILE A 373 0.79 -4.63 -18.89
N ILE A 374 -0.40 -4.18 -19.29
CA ILE A 374 -1.48 -3.72 -18.41
C ILE A 374 -1.89 -4.85 -17.42
N LEU A 375 -2.11 -6.06 -17.94
CA LEU A 375 -2.51 -7.21 -17.14
C LEU A 375 -1.46 -7.61 -16.12
N SER A 376 -0.19 -7.56 -16.52
CA SER A 376 0.93 -7.91 -15.65
C SER A 376 1.15 -6.90 -14.54
N MET A 377 0.92 -5.60 -14.78
CA MET A 377 0.98 -4.57 -13.74
C MET A 377 0.01 -4.89 -12.58
N ALA A 378 -1.25 -5.20 -12.89
CA ALA A 378 -2.25 -5.53 -11.89
C ALA A 378 -1.97 -6.86 -11.18
N GLY A 379 -1.65 -7.90 -11.93
CA GLY A 379 -1.38 -9.23 -11.37
C GLY A 379 -0.15 -9.25 -10.46
N TYR A 380 0.93 -8.56 -10.85
CA TYR A 380 2.14 -8.47 -10.03
C TYR A 380 1.91 -7.67 -8.74
N PHE A 381 1.20 -6.54 -8.85
CA PHE A 381 0.77 -5.78 -7.68
C PHE A 381 -0.06 -6.64 -6.72
N THR A 382 -1.04 -7.36 -7.27
CA THR A 382 -1.91 -8.24 -6.48
C THR A 382 -1.14 -9.35 -5.77
N ALA A 383 -0.18 -9.98 -6.44
CA ALA A 383 0.65 -11.04 -5.85
C ALA A 383 1.47 -10.56 -4.64
N ILE A 384 1.89 -9.28 -4.64
CA ILE A 384 2.77 -8.70 -3.63
C ILE A 384 1.98 -8.08 -2.49
N VAL A 385 0.97 -7.26 -2.81
CA VAL A 385 0.19 -6.48 -1.83
C VAL A 385 -0.97 -7.29 -1.25
N ARG A 386 -1.50 -8.27 -2.02
CA ARG A 386 -2.68 -9.08 -1.67
C ARG A 386 -3.99 -8.29 -1.65
N ALA A 387 -4.07 -7.27 -2.48
CA ALA A 387 -5.24 -6.41 -2.66
C ALA A 387 -5.74 -6.49 -4.12
N PRO A 388 -6.44 -7.58 -4.53
CA PRO A 388 -6.84 -7.80 -5.91
C PRO A 388 -7.82 -6.75 -6.43
N ILE A 389 -8.82 -6.35 -5.64
CA ILE A 389 -9.83 -5.38 -6.07
C ILE A 389 -9.15 -4.02 -6.31
N THR A 390 -8.30 -3.60 -5.38
CA THR A 390 -7.52 -2.38 -5.53
C THR A 390 -6.63 -2.42 -6.76
N GLY A 391 -5.91 -3.51 -7.00
CA GLY A 391 -5.01 -3.66 -8.15
C GLY A 391 -5.75 -3.56 -9.49
N ILE A 392 -6.90 -4.23 -9.61
CA ILE A 392 -7.73 -4.21 -10.83
C ILE A 392 -8.23 -2.79 -11.10
N ILE A 393 -8.89 -2.17 -10.11
CA ILE A 393 -9.50 -0.84 -10.28
C ILE A 393 -8.43 0.24 -10.48
N LEU A 394 -7.30 0.12 -9.79
CA LEU A 394 -6.19 1.06 -9.98
C LEU A 394 -5.69 1.08 -11.42
N ILE A 395 -5.45 -0.09 -12.00
CA ILE A 395 -4.96 -0.14 -13.38
C ILE A 395 -6.03 0.35 -14.36
N ILE A 396 -7.31 0.09 -14.10
CA ILE A 396 -8.42 0.66 -14.89
C ILE A 396 -8.43 2.18 -14.81
N GLU A 397 -8.34 2.78 -13.62
CA GLU A 397 -8.32 4.23 -13.46
C GLU A 397 -7.04 4.86 -14.05
N MET A 398 -5.89 4.21 -13.90
CA MET A 398 -4.62 4.71 -14.43
C MET A 398 -4.50 4.61 -15.96
N THR A 399 -5.22 3.67 -16.60
CA THR A 399 -5.25 3.49 -18.07
C THR A 399 -6.47 4.15 -18.70
N GLY A 400 -7.49 4.50 -17.92
CA GLY A 400 -8.76 5.06 -18.40
C GLY A 400 -9.61 4.07 -19.21
N SER A 401 -9.36 2.76 -19.13
CA SER A 401 -10.02 1.76 -19.96
C SER A 401 -10.61 0.61 -19.13
N PHE A 402 -11.92 0.43 -19.21
CA PHE A 402 -12.66 -0.70 -18.62
C PHE A 402 -12.59 -1.99 -19.47
N ASN A 403 -12.09 -1.92 -20.70
CA ASN A 403 -12.05 -3.05 -21.62
C ASN A 403 -11.25 -4.25 -21.08
N HIS A 404 -10.34 -3.99 -20.16
CA HIS A 404 -9.49 -5.02 -19.55
C HIS A 404 -10.03 -5.58 -18.23
N LEU A 405 -11.23 -5.17 -17.75
CA LEU A 405 -11.75 -5.57 -16.43
C LEU A 405 -11.73 -7.10 -16.24
N LEU A 406 -12.30 -7.86 -17.19
CA LEU A 406 -12.38 -9.32 -17.08
C LEU A 406 -11.00 -9.98 -17.09
N PRO A 407 -10.11 -9.73 -18.08
CA PRO A 407 -8.78 -10.33 -18.07
C PRO A 407 -7.89 -9.86 -16.91
N LEU A 408 -8.02 -8.61 -16.44
CA LEU A 408 -7.36 -8.12 -15.21
C LEU A 408 -7.80 -8.93 -14.00
N SER A 409 -9.11 -9.19 -13.85
CA SER A 409 -9.66 -9.96 -12.74
C SER A 409 -9.11 -11.39 -12.74
N ILE A 410 -9.07 -12.05 -13.89
CA ILE A 410 -8.57 -13.42 -14.02
C ILE A 410 -7.09 -13.49 -13.62
N VAL A 411 -6.24 -12.64 -14.20
CA VAL A 411 -4.79 -12.63 -13.91
C VAL A 411 -4.52 -12.30 -12.45
N SER A 412 -5.21 -11.31 -11.89
CA SER A 412 -5.05 -10.89 -10.50
C SER A 412 -5.47 -11.99 -9.52
N ILE A 413 -6.61 -12.67 -9.76
CA ILE A 413 -7.06 -13.78 -8.90
C ILE A 413 -6.09 -14.95 -8.95
N ILE A 414 -5.62 -15.33 -10.15
CA ILE A 414 -4.65 -16.43 -10.28
C ILE A 414 -3.33 -16.06 -9.58
N ALA A 415 -2.82 -14.85 -9.78
CA ALA A 415 -1.59 -14.39 -9.14
C ALA A 415 -1.74 -14.33 -7.60
N TYR A 416 -2.90 -13.93 -7.09
CA TYR A 416 -3.24 -13.98 -5.66
C TYR A 416 -3.16 -15.41 -5.13
N ILE A 417 -3.87 -16.35 -5.77
CA ILE A 417 -3.93 -17.76 -5.33
C ILE A 417 -2.54 -18.39 -5.34
N VAL A 418 -1.76 -18.19 -6.41
CA VAL A 418 -0.41 -18.76 -6.52
C VAL A 418 0.52 -18.22 -5.44
N ALA A 419 0.49 -16.91 -5.20
CA ALA A 419 1.30 -16.32 -4.16
C ALA A 419 0.83 -16.77 -2.75
N ASP A 420 -0.45 -17.14 -2.56
CA ASP A 420 -1.00 -17.72 -1.35
C ASP A 420 -0.54 -19.17 -1.14
N LEU A 421 -0.58 -19.97 -2.18
CA LEU A 421 -0.05 -21.33 -2.16
C LEU A 421 1.45 -21.42 -1.87
N LEU A 422 2.19 -20.32 -2.11
CA LEU A 422 3.62 -20.20 -1.79
C LEU A 422 3.87 -19.61 -0.39
N ASP A 423 2.85 -19.51 0.46
CA ASP A 423 2.93 -18.94 1.82
C ASP A 423 3.58 -17.54 1.86
N SER A 424 3.43 -16.76 0.79
CA SER A 424 3.97 -15.40 0.72
C SER A 424 3.03 -14.44 1.43
N ALA A 425 3.36 -13.99 2.64
CA ALA A 425 2.56 -13.00 3.37
C ALA A 425 2.48 -11.66 2.63
N PRO A 426 1.37 -10.88 2.79
CA PRO A 426 1.24 -9.53 2.25
C PRO A 426 2.42 -8.65 2.67
N ILE A 427 3.00 -7.91 1.73
CA ILE A 427 4.25 -7.16 2.00
C ILE A 427 4.08 -6.13 3.12
N TYR A 428 2.97 -5.38 3.14
CA TYR A 428 2.78 -4.31 4.13
C TYR A 428 2.50 -4.84 5.53
N ASP A 429 1.91 -6.04 5.67
CA ASP A 429 1.74 -6.70 6.97
C ASP A 429 3.08 -7.15 7.53
N SER A 430 3.88 -7.84 6.71
CA SER A 430 5.23 -8.26 7.09
C SER A 430 6.14 -7.08 7.46
N LEU A 431 6.01 -5.96 6.74
CA LEU A 431 6.74 -4.73 7.06
C LEU A 431 6.24 -4.07 8.35
N MET A 432 4.94 -4.13 8.64
CA MET A 432 4.36 -3.66 9.90
C MET A 432 4.86 -4.53 11.08
N GLU A 433 4.84 -5.84 10.96
CA GLU A 433 5.37 -6.74 11.98
C GLU A 433 6.85 -6.44 12.27
N ASN A 434 7.68 -6.30 11.22
CA ASN A 434 9.08 -5.93 11.40
C ASN A 434 9.25 -4.57 12.10
N LEU A 435 8.38 -3.59 11.80
CA LEU A 435 8.38 -2.29 12.47
C LEU A 435 8.05 -2.42 13.97
N LEU A 436 7.04 -3.23 14.31
CA LEU A 436 6.61 -3.45 15.68
C LEU A 436 7.68 -4.20 16.49
N LEU A 437 8.29 -5.24 15.91
CA LEU A 437 9.37 -6.00 16.52
C LEU A 437 10.61 -5.13 16.79
N LYS A 438 11.01 -4.30 15.83
CA LYS A 438 12.17 -3.40 15.95
C LYS A 438 12.02 -2.37 17.07
N ASN A 439 10.80 -1.94 17.35
CA ASN A 439 10.54 -0.90 18.35
C ASN A 439 10.20 -1.47 19.74
N ASN A 440 10.33 -2.78 19.97
CA ASN A 440 10.00 -3.45 21.24
C ASN A 440 8.61 -3.04 21.78
N ILE A 441 7.62 -2.89 20.89
CA ILE A 441 6.30 -2.30 21.24
C ILE A 441 5.56 -3.17 22.26
N ASN A 442 5.94 -4.43 22.42
CA ASN A 442 5.49 -5.27 23.54
C ASN A 442 5.74 -4.65 24.95
N GLU A 443 6.71 -3.74 25.10
CA GLU A 443 6.96 -3.05 26.38
C GLU A 443 6.10 -1.79 26.59
N TYR A 444 5.62 -1.14 25.51
CA TYR A 444 4.91 0.14 25.62
C TYR A 444 3.51 0.00 26.23
N HIS A 445 2.91 -1.19 26.18
CA HIS A 445 1.60 -1.47 26.75
C HIS A 445 1.65 -2.06 28.16
N LYS A 446 2.83 -2.37 28.70
CA LYS A 446 2.99 -3.02 30.02
C LYS A 446 2.36 -2.25 31.21
N ASN A 447 2.12 -0.95 31.06
CA ASN A 447 1.64 -0.09 32.15
C ASN A 447 0.22 0.49 31.93
N SER A 448 -0.54 0.06 30.93
CA SER A 448 -1.89 0.57 30.69
C SER A 448 -2.97 -0.34 31.29
N LYS A 449 -3.67 0.12 32.32
CA LYS A 449 -4.90 -0.51 32.85
C LYS A 449 -6.12 -0.33 31.92
N LYS A 450 -5.94 0.22 30.71
CA LYS A 450 -7.05 0.43 29.76
C LYS A 450 -7.40 -0.87 29.07
N LYS A 451 -8.70 -1.15 28.94
CA LYS A 451 -9.26 -2.26 28.18
C LYS A 451 -9.46 -1.85 26.71
N THR A 452 -9.39 -2.82 25.82
CA THR A 452 -9.72 -2.69 24.40
C THR A 452 -10.63 -3.84 23.99
N ILE A 453 -11.38 -3.66 22.91
CA ILE A 453 -12.21 -4.72 22.33
C ILE A 453 -11.60 -5.08 20.98
N ILE A 454 -11.44 -6.37 20.75
CA ILE A 454 -10.99 -6.97 19.50
C ILE A 454 -12.20 -7.70 18.91
N THR A 455 -12.43 -7.51 17.63
CA THR A 455 -13.53 -8.14 16.91
C THR A 455 -12.94 -9.09 15.86
N ASN A 456 -13.37 -10.35 15.89
CA ASN A 456 -12.94 -11.37 14.95
C ASN A 456 -14.15 -12.14 14.42
N MET A 457 -14.17 -12.43 13.12
CA MET A 457 -15.18 -13.26 12.49
C MET A 457 -14.73 -14.73 12.46
N VAL A 458 -15.60 -15.64 12.86
CA VAL A 458 -15.34 -17.08 12.85
C VAL A 458 -15.53 -17.63 11.46
N HIS A 459 -14.44 -18.07 10.82
CA HIS A 459 -14.50 -18.69 9.51
C HIS A 459 -14.93 -20.16 9.59
N TYR A 460 -15.55 -20.65 8.52
CA TYR A 460 -15.91 -22.05 8.40
C TYR A 460 -14.66 -22.94 8.40
N GLY A 461 -14.65 -23.95 9.28
CA GLY A 461 -13.51 -24.85 9.45
C GLY A 461 -12.40 -24.30 10.35
N SER A 462 -12.62 -23.15 11.03
CA SER A 462 -11.70 -22.61 12.02
C SER A 462 -11.61 -23.49 13.27
N THR A 463 -10.51 -23.36 14.02
CA THR A 463 -10.24 -24.18 15.22
C THR A 463 -11.32 -24.05 16.29
N ILE A 464 -11.93 -22.87 16.41
CA ILE A 464 -12.94 -22.60 17.47
C ILE A 464 -14.38 -22.88 17.02
N GLU A 465 -14.61 -23.24 15.75
CA GLU A 465 -15.94 -23.65 15.32
C GLU A 465 -16.44 -24.86 16.11
N LYS A 466 -17.65 -24.77 16.68
CA LYS A 466 -18.28 -25.76 17.55
C LYS A 466 -17.69 -25.90 18.94
N MET A 467 -16.68 -25.10 19.32
CA MET A 467 -16.17 -25.05 20.69
C MET A 467 -17.10 -24.24 21.60
N ALA A 468 -17.13 -24.56 22.89
CA ALA A 468 -17.76 -23.72 23.89
C ALA A 468 -16.79 -22.58 24.33
N VAL A 469 -17.33 -21.41 24.66
CA VAL A 469 -16.53 -20.23 25.05
C VAL A 469 -15.55 -20.55 26.20
N LYS A 470 -15.91 -21.40 27.15
CA LYS A 470 -15.04 -21.84 28.25
C LYS A 470 -13.81 -22.63 27.78
N ASP A 471 -13.87 -23.24 26.61
CA ASP A 471 -12.82 -24.11 26.08
C ASP A 471 -11.81 -23.35 25.20
N LEU A 472 -11.99 -22.02 25.03
CA LEU A 472 -11.11 -21.16 24.21
C LEU A 472 -9.71 -20.96 24.79
N ASN A 473 -9.46 -21.36 26.05
CA ASN A 473 -8.18 -21.18 26.75
C ASN A 473 -7.57 -19.77 26.56
N LEU A 474 -8.41 -18.75 26.69
CA LEU A 474 -7.97 -17.35 26.57
C LEU A 474 -7.07 -16.97 27.76
N PRO A 475 -6.02 -16.14 27.53
CA PRO A 475 -5.15 -15.63 28.58
C PRO A 475 -5.93 -14.86 29.66
N GLU A 476 -5.32 -14.79 30.88
CA GLU A 476 -5.84 -13.98 31.98
C GLU A 476 -6.16 -12.54 31.53
N ASN A 477 -7.20 -11.95 32.08
CA ASN A 477 -7.73 -10.62 31.72
C ASN A 477 -8.32 -10.48 30.30
N THR A 478 -8.63 -11.62 29.64
CA THR A 478 -9.30 -11.66 28.35
C THR A 478 -10.68 -12.29 28.48
N LEU A 479 -11.72 -11.63 27.97
CA LEU A 479 -13.10 -12.07 28.09
C LEU A 479 -13.86 -11.90 26.76
N VAL A 480 -14.57 -12.93 26.34
CA VAL A 480 -15.56 -12.79 25.27
C VAL A 480 -16.78 -12.06 25.83
N VAL A 481 -17.03 -10.84 25.36
CA VAL A 481 -18.08 -9.96 25.89
C VAL A 481 -19.39 -10.03 25.11
N SER A 482 -19.31 -10.35 23.80
CA SER A 482 -20.47 -10.52 22.94
C SER A 482 -20.14 -11.45 21.78
N ILE A 483 -21.17 -12.14 21.28
CA ILE A 483 -21.14 -12.91 20.04
C ILE A 483 -22.30 -12.43 19.18
N ASN A 484 -22.02 -11.80 18.05
CA ASN A 484 -23.02 -11.41 17.08
C ASN A 484 -23.23 -12.56 16.09
N ARG A 485 -24.43 -13.11 16.04
CA ARG A 485 -24.84 -14.22 15.17
C ARG A 485 -25.94 -13.75 14.23
N GLY A 486 -25.57 -13.38 13.01
CA GLY A 486 -26.49 -12.72 12.10
C GLY A 486 -26.99 -11.41 12.71
N GLU A 487 -28.32 -11.27 12.85
CA GLU A 487 -28.96 -10.07 13.43
C GLU A 487 -29.07 -10.11 14.97
N THR A 488 -28.65 -11.21 15.62
CA THR A 488 -28.79 -11.37 17.08
C THR A 488 -27.47 -11.20 17.80
N SER A 489 -27.44 -10.34 18.83
CA SER A 489 -26.31 -10.23 19.74
C SER A 489 -26.54 -11.10 20.97
N ILE A 490 -25.63 -12.00 21.25
CA ILE A 490 -25.67 -12.97 22.34
C ILE A 490 -24.66 -12.54 23.40
N THR A 491 -25.11 -12.34 24.64
CA THR A 491 -24.19 -12.27 25.78
C THR A 491 -23.72 -13.67 26.11
N PRO A 492 -22.46 -14.04 25.81
CA PRO A 492 -22.04 -15.41 25.95
C PRO A 492 -21.85 -15.80 27.42
N ASN A 493 -22.13 -17.06 27.72
CA ASN A 493 -21.69 -17.72 28.93
C ASN A 493 -20.69 -18.83 28.58
N GLY A 494 -20.09 -19.49 29.58
CA GLY A 494 -19.06 -20.50 29.34
C GLY A 494 -19.53 -21.67 28.45
N ASN A 495 -20.82 -21.99 28.41
CA ASN A 495 -21.40 -23.08 27.61
C ASN A 495 -21.91 -22.62 26.23
N THR A 496 -21.80 -21.34 25.89
CA THR A 496 -22.19 -20.82 24.58
C THR A 496 -21.30 -21.43 23.50
N ILE A 497 -21.92 -22.10 22.53
CA ILE A 497 -21.22 -22.73 21.41
C ILE A 497 -21.01 -21.72 20.30
N ILE A 498 -19.77 -21.58 19.84
CA ILE A 498 -19.34 -20.73 18.73
C ILE A 498 -19.68 -21.43 17.41
N LYS A 499 -20.18 -20.67 16.44
CA LYS A 499 -20.53 -21.16 15.10
C LYS A 499 -19.78 -20.36 14.03
N ALA A 500 -19.57 -20.99 12.87
CA ALA A 500 -19.08 -20.27 11.70
C ALA A 500 -20.03 -19.11 11.35
N GLY A 501 -19.46 -17.97 10.98
CA GLY A 501 -20.19 -16.72 10.74
C GLY A 501 -20.50 -15.90 12.01
N ASP A 502 -20.14 -16.38 13.20
CA ASP A 502 -20.22 -15.58 14.42
C ASP A 502 -19.15 -14.49 14.41
N GLU A 503 -19.50 -13.28 14.82
CA GLU A 503 -18.57 -12.21 15.11
C GLU A 503 -18.34 -12.16 16.62
N ILE A 504 -17.10 -12.47 17.05
CA ILE A 504 -16.73 -12.53 18.46
C ILE A 504 -16.10 -11.21 18.89
N LEU A 505 -16.66 -10.58 19.91
CA LEU A 505 -16.12 -9.40 20.57
C LEU A 505 -15.36 -9.83 21.82
N THR A 506 -14.04 -9.68 21.80
CA THR A 506 -13.15 -10.06 22.90
C THR A 506 -12.57 -8.83 23.56
N MET A 507 -12.79 -8.65 24.87
CA MET A 507 -12.22 -7.56 25.66
C MET A 507 -10.94 -8.04 26.33
N THR A 508 -9.87 -7.24 26.22
CA THR A 508 -8.58 -7.53 26.85
C THR A 508 -7.89 -6.25 27.31
N ASP A 509 -6.79 -6.37 28.05
CA ASP A 509 -5.95 -5.20 28.36
C ASP A 509 -5.29 -4.66 27.08
N LEU A 510 -5.21 -3.33 26.99
CA LEU A 510 -4.59 -2.67 25.83
C LEU A 510 -3.12 -3.12 25.63
N LYS A 511 -2.43 -3.51 26.70
CA LYS A 511 -1.06 -4.05 26.65
C LYS A 511 -0.97 -5.41 25.95
N ASP A 512 -2.03 -6.21 26.00
CA ASP A 512 -2.10 -7.57 25.46
C ASP A 512 -2.85 -7.60 24.11
N GLU A 513 -3.35 -6.44 23.62
CA GLU A 513 -4.17 -6.34 22.41
C GLU A 513 -3.56 -7.09 21.21
N TRP A 514 -2.27 -6.85 20.92
CA TRP A 514 -1.61 -7.49 19.78
C TRP A 514 -1.50 -9.02 19.94
N LYS A 515 -1.13 -9.47 21.13
CA LYS A 515 -0.99 -10.90 21.44
C LYS A 515 -2.33 -11.62 21.33
N ILE A 516 -3.39 -10.99 21.84
CA ILE A 516 -4.74 -11.55 21.80
C ILE A 516 -5.32 -11.48 20.40
N ARG A 517 -5.07 -10.40 19.65
CA ARG A 517 -5.49 -10.29 18.26
C ARG A 517 -4.88 -11.41 17.42
N ASN A 518 -3.58 -11.61 17.46
CA ASN A 518 -2.91 -12.69 16.73
C ASN A 518 -3.35 -14.10 17.19
N LEU A 519 -3.69 -14.26 18.47
CA LEU A 519 -4.25 -15.50 18.96
C LEU A 519 -5.64 -15.72 18.39
N MET A 520 -6.50 -14.70 18.44
CA MET A 520 -7.87 -14.77 17.91
C MET A 520 -7.88 -14.98 16.41
N ASP A 521 -7.03 -14.27 15.66
CA ASP A 521 -6.90 -14.46 14.21
C ASP A 521 -6.56 -15.92 13.87
N LYS A 522 -5.56 -16.52 14.56
CA LYS A 522 -5.20 -17.94 14.38
C LYS A 522 -6.31 -18.91 14.78
N LEU A 523 -7.14 -18.56 15.75
CA LEU A 523 -8.22 -19.40 16.22
C LEU A 523 -9.46 -19.28 15.33
N THR A 524 -9.71 -18.09 14.76
CA THR A 524 -10.89 -17.79 13.93
C THR A 524 -10.65 -18.02 12.45
N GLU A 525 -9.41 -18.00 12.01
CA GLU A 525 -9.00 -18.38 10.65
C GLU A 525 -8.75 -19.89 10.55
N LYS A 526 -8.51 -20.39 9.33
CA LYS A 526 -8.35 -21.81 9.06
C LYS A 526 -6.91 -22.29 9.29
#